data_98fb6cc59d364a606bb3b974baaf1e95
#
_entry.id   98fb6cc59d364a606bb3b974baaf1e95
#
_cell.length_a   1.000
_cell.length_b   1.000
_cell.length_c   1.000
_cell.angle_alpha   90.00
_cell.angle_beta   90.00
_cell.angle_gamma   90.00
#
_symmetry.space_group_name_H-M   'P 1'
#
loop_
_entity.id
_entity.type
_entity.pdbx_description
1 polymer ?
#
loop_
_entity_poly.entity_id
_entity_poly.type
_entity_poly.pdbx_seq_one_letter_code
_entity_poly.pdbx_strand_id
1 'polypeptide(L)'
;MEYNDQPNQPQPGPDKKNKGKWLIPLLLGIIIGGILVLLINPDFLRNENTAQISPAGEEENNENADSNGVLEDQPMQVDVSTQLTEIIEQVTPAVVGITNIQQNVSWGAEADGIEAGTGSGVIYKVEDGETYIVTNHHVIEDADSVEVILHDETHMEAEIIGSDLFTDLAVLKMDNENEDTPMEIGTSESLKVGEPAIAIGNPLGAYLSSTVTQGVISGMERTIPMDFNFDGQPDWQAEVIQTDAAINPGNSGGALINLYGQLIGINSMKINEEAVEGIGFAIPIDSAIPVIQELEENGEVVRPFLGVEIYSIEELPQYEWRNTLQLPVEVEGGVYVWSVENLSPADEAGIQQYDVIVALDGVPVHNTIDLRKILYEEKEVGEVVTIDYYRDGELMQTELELEIQ
;
A
#
# COMPACT_ATOMS: atom_id res chain seq x y z
N MET A 1 25.90 -56.10 43.54
CA MET A 1 24.84 -56.54 42.67
C MET A 1 23.57 -56.57 43.47
N GLU A 2 22.88 -55.48 43.60
CA GLU A 2 21.55 -55.45 44.22
C GLU A 2 20.69 -54.50 43.36
N TYR A 3 19.70 -55.06 42.71
CA TYR A 3 18.63 -54.36 42.01
C TYR A 3 17.66 -53.88 43.07
N ASN A 4 17.42 -52.54 43.09
CA ASN A 4 16.43 -51.95 43.97
C ASN A 4 15.21 -51.60 43.13
N ASP A 5 14.19 -52.46 43.14
CA ASP A 5 12.87 -52.25 42.59
C ASP A 5 12.12 -51.26 43.52
N GLN A 6 11.80 -50.07 42.99
CA GLN A 6 10.78 -49.22 43.61
C GLN A 6 9.50 -49.20 42.75
N PRO A 7 8.34 -49.38 43.37
CA PRO A 7 7.06 -49.41 42.63
C PRO A 7 6.62 -48.02 42.20
N ASN A 8 6.24 -47.95 40.92
CA ASN A 8 5.65 -46.81 40.23
C ASN A 8 4.40 -46.31 40.95
N GLN A 9 4.42 -45.08 41.48
CA GLN A 9 3.21 -44.38 41.95
C GLN A 9 2.49 -43.76 40.77
N PRO A 10 1.14 -43.85 40.69
CA PRO A 10 0.37 -43.24 39.61
C PRO A 10 0.34 -41.72 39.75
N GLN A 11 0.67 -41.02 38.67
CA GLN A 11 0.57 -39.56 38.59
C GLN A 11 -0.94 -39.15 38.55
N PRO A 12 -1.33 -38.07 39.25
CA PRO A 12 -2.67 -37.54 39.17
C PRO A 12 -2.94 -36.96 37.78
N GLY A 13 -4.04 -37.36 37.15
CA GLY A 13 -4.51 -36.88 35.86
C GLY A 13 -4.92 -35.40 35.93
N PRO A 14 -4.95 -34.69 34.79
CA PRO A 14 -5.24 -33.27 34.76
C PRO A 14 -6.65 -32.97 35.16
N ASP A 15 -6.80 -32.10 36.18
CA ASP A 15 -8.06 -31.54 36.65
C ASP A 15 -8.87 -30.92 35.51
N LYS A 16 -10.07 -31.45 35.26
CA LYS A 16 -11.07 -30.86 34.37
C LYS A 16 -11.55 -29.55 34.98
N LYS A 17 -10.91 -28.43 34.66
CA LYS A 17 -11.38 -27.08 35.01
C LYS A 17 -12.75 -26.85 34.36
N ASN A 18 -13.77 -26.67 35.21
CA ASN A 18 -15.13 -26.30 34.90
C ASN A 18 -15.15 -24.92 34.19
N LYS A 19 -15.10 -24.89 32.85
CA LYS A 19 -14.99 -23.68 32.01
C LYS A 19 -16.28 -22.84 31.89
N GLY A 20 -17.34 -23.11 32.68
CA GLY A 20 -18.62 -22.42 32.50
C GLY A 20 -19.12 -21.59 33.68
N LYS A 21 -18.56 -21.73 34.87
CA LYS A 21 -19.13 -21.10 36.08
C LYS A 21 -18.88 -19.59 36.23
N TRP A 22 -17.97 -19.00 35.47
CA TRP A 22 -17.67 -17.56 35.51
C TRP A 22 -18.57 -16.72 34.58
N LEU A 23 -19.25 -17.35 33.61
CA LEU A 23 -20.20 -16.67 32.70
C LEU A 23 -21.47 -16.16 33.38
N ILE A 24 -21.92 -16.85 34.42
CA ILE A 24 -23.13 -16.46 35.15
C ILE A 24 -22.98 -15.14 35.91
N PRO A 25 -21.88 -14.92 36.71
CA PRO A 25 -21.69 -13.64 37.37
C PRO A 25 -21.39 -12.50 36.38
N LEU A 26 -20.76 -12.79 35.21
CA LEU A 26 -20.51 -11.78 34.17
C LEU A 26 -21.85 -11.29 33.55
N LEU A 27 -22.73 -12.20 33.17
CA LEU A 27 -24.07 -11.85 32.65
C LEU A 27 -24.93 -11.10 33.68
N LEU A 28 -24.87 -11.50 34.95
CA LEU A 28 -25.57 -10.79 36.02
C LEU A 28 -25.02 -9.37 36.20
N GLY A 29 -23.71 -9.16 36.09
CA GLY A 29 -23.09 -7.84 36.17
C GLY A 29 -23.50 -6.92 35.02
N ILE A 30 -23.60 -7.44 33.78
CA ILE A 30 -24.06 -6.68 32.61
C ILE A 30 -25.53 -6.24 32.78
N ILE A 31 -26.39 -7.14 33.24
CA ILE A 31 -27.83 -6.85 33.47
C ILE A 31 -27.99 -5.78 34.55
N ILE A 32 -27.32 -5.94 35.71
CA ILE A 32 -27.37 -4.97 36.81
C ILE A 32 -26.78 -3.61 36.35
N GLY A 33 -25.67 -3.60 35.63
CA GLY A 33 -25.07 -2.39 35.05
C GLY A 33 -26.02 -1.66 34.09
N GLY A 34 -26.68 -2.41 33.19
CA GLY A 34 -27.67 -1.86 32.27
C GLY A 34 -28.89 -1.25 32.99
N ILE A 35 -29.41 -1.90 34.04
CA ILE A 35 -30.52 -1.39 34.85
C ILE A 35 -30.06 -0.10 35.60
N LEU A 36 -28.84 -0.08 36.12
CA LEU A 36 -28.31 1.08 36.84
C LEU A 36 -28.14 2.31 35.91
N VAL A 37 -27.71 2.11 34.68
CA VAL A 37 -27.60 3.18 33.65
C VAL A 37 -29.00 3.73 33.32
N LEU A 38 -30.03 2.87 33.20
CA LEU A 38 -31.40 3.31 32.95
C LEU A 38 -32.03 4.03 34.15
N LEU A 39 -31.66 3.70 35.39
CA LEU A 39 -32.11 4.40 36.59
C LEU A 39 -31.45 5.73 36.82
N ILE A 40 -30.20 5.90 36.40
CA ILE A 40 -29.44 7.15 36.53
C ILE A 40 -29.75 8.13 35.37
N ASN A 41 -30.09 7.61 34.19
CA ASN A 41 -30.45 8.38 33.00
C ASN A 41 -31.80 7.90 32.42
N PRO A 42 -32.96 8.25 33.02
CA PRO A 42 -34.26 7.84 32.51
C PRO A 42 -34.59 8.40 31.12
N ASP A 43 -33.88 9.45 30.68
CA ASP A 43 -34.08 10.09 29.37
C ASP A 43 -33.32 9.39 28.21
N PHE A 44 -32.51 8.37 28.52
CA PHE A 44 -31.79 7.61 27.50
C PHE A 44 -32.68 6.82 26.51
N LEU A 45 -33.90 6.51 26.93
CA LEU A 45 -34.93 5.86 26.08
C LEU A 45 -35.94 6.83 25.47
N ARG A 46 -35.81 8.13 25.78
CA ARG A 46 -36.71 9.15 25.27
C ARG A 46 -36.06 9.79 24.06
N ASN A 47 -36.33 9.22 22.90
CA ASN A 47 -35.90 9.76 21.61
C ASN A 47 -36.83 10.93 21.26
N GLU A 48 -36.52 12.15 21.72
CA GLU A 48 -37.12 13.37 21.20
C GLU A 48 -36.03 14.20 20.47
N ASN A 49 -35.89 13.92 19.18
CA ASN A 49 -35.28 14.86 18.25
C ASN A 49 -36.21 16.07 18.06
N THR A 50 -36.01 17.12 18.83
CA THR A 50 -36.51 18.45 18.48
C THR A 50 -35.44 19.47 18.80
N ALA A 51 -34.57 19.72 17.82
CA ALA A 51 -33.78 20.95 17.78
C ALA A 51 -34.73 22.10 17.36
N GLN A 52 -35.25 22.86 18.34
CA GLN A 52 -35.91 24.13 18.08
C GLN A 52 -34.82 25.18 17.84
N ILE A 53 -34.66 25.60 16.59
CA ILE A 53 -34.00 26.86 16.26
C ILE A 53 -35.11 27.95 16.26
N SER A 54 -35.07 28.85 17.25
CA SER A 54 -35.92 30.05 17.27
C SER A 54 -35.27 31.12 16.40
N PRO A 55 -35.96 31.69 15.41
CA PRO A 55 -35.61 32.97 14.86
C PRO A 55 -36.35 34.07 15.66
N ALA A 56 -35.59 35.08 16.07
CA ALA A 56 -36.13 36.31 16.65
C ALA A 56 -36.64 37.24 15.54
N GLY A 57 -37.80 37.84 15.76
CA GLY A 57 -38.22 39.14 15.20
C GLY A 57 -39.32 39.11 14.15
N GLU A 58 -40.42 39.55 14.54
CA GLU A 58 -41.31 40.68 14.25
C GLU A 58 -42.78 40.27 14.06
N GLU A 59 -43.61 40.91 14.86
CA GLU A 59 -45.07 40.81 14.86
C GLU A 59 -45.67 41.48 13.61
N GLU A 60 -46.58 40.81 12.92
CA GLU A 60 -47.73 41.46 12.31
C GLU A 60 -48.96 40.53 12.32
N ASN A 61 -50.01 41.07 12.94
CA ASN A 61 -51.34 40.53 13.00
C ASN A 61 -51.93 40.25 11.62
N ASN A 62 -52.50 39.10 11.41
CA ASN A 62 -53.72 38.99 10.62
C ASN A 62 -54.53 37.76 11.02
N GLU A 63 -55.75 38.01 11.46
CA GLU A 63 -56.80 37.06 11.76
C GLU A 63 -57.34 36.36 10.49
N ASN A 64 -57.80 35.13 10.69
CA ASN A 64 -58.65 34.31 9.86
C ASN A 64 -57.98 33.47 8.75
N ALA A 65 -57.88 32.17 9.05
CA ALA A 65 -58.61 31.13 8.29
C ALA A 65 -58.30 29.73 8.83
N ASP A 66 -59.40 29.11 9.25
CA ASP A 66 -59.56 27.70 9.53
C ASP A 66 -59.19 26.86 8.28
N SER A 67 -58.15 26.03 8.39
CA SER A 67 -58.02 24.83 7.54
C SER A 67 -57.03 23.84 8.17
N ASN A 68 -57.58 22.72 8.63
CA ASN A 68 -56.92 21.50 8.96
C ASN A 68 -56.14 20.97 7.71
N GLY A 69 -54.93 21.44 7.48
CA GLY A 69 -53.99 20.93 6.50
C GLY A 69 -52.97 20.05 7.26
N VAL A 70 -53.10 18.74 7.15
CA VAL A 70 -52.02 17.81 7.44
C VAL A 70 -50.90 18.24 6.50
N LEU A 71 -49.82 18.84 7.05
CA LEU A 71 -48.58 19.04 6.31
C LEU A 71 -48.01 17.64 6.05
N GLU A 72 -48.20 17.11 4.83
CA GLU A 72 -47.40 16.02 4.33
C GLU A 72 -45.94 16.46 4.41
N ASP A 73 -45.16 15.77 5.24
CA ASP A 73 -43.71 15.85 5.29
C ASP A 73 -43.18 15.40 3.92
N GLN A 74 -43.11 16.33 2.97
CA GLN A 74 -42.38 16.06 1.74
C GLN A 74 -40.89 16.15 2.12
N PRO A 75 -40.10 15.07 1.92
CA PRO A 75 -38.66 15.15 2.11
C PRO A 75 -38.12 16.27 1.21
N MET A 76 -37.56 17.32 1.84
CA MET A 76 -36.90 18.39 1.14
C MET A 76 -35.68 17.76 0.47
N GLN A 77 -35.76 17.45 -0.83
CA GLN A 77 -34.59 17.10 -1.64
C GLN A 77 -33.74 18.38 -1.75
N VAL A 78 -32.71 18.45 -0.92
CA VAL A 78 -31.66 19.45 -1.08
C VAL A 78 -30.66 18.85 -2.05
N ASP A 79 -30.71 19.30 -3.30
CA ASP A 79 -29.68 19.03 -4.27
C ASP A 79 -28.45 19.86 -3.90
N VAL A 80 -27.40 19.21 -3.36
CA VAL A 80 -26.13 19.85 -3.02
C VAL A 80 -25.15 19.53 -4.15
N SER A 81 -25.30 20.22 -5.29
CA SER A 81 -24.31 20.20 -6.35
C SER A 81 -23.25 21.27 -6.10
N THR A 82 -22.00 20.87 -6.00
CA THR A 82 -20.82 21.74 -5.95
C THR A 82 -19.90 21.36 -7.10
N GLN A 83 -19.02 22.28 -7.49
CA GLN A 83 -18.01 21.97 -8.52
C GLN A 83 -17.20 20.69 -8.17
N LEU A 84 -16.96 20.47 -6.88
CA LEU A 84 -16.27 19.27 -6.41
C LEU A 84 -17.09 17.99 -6.65
N THR A 85 -18.39 18.01 -6.35
CA THR A 85 -19.26 16.84 -6.57
C THR A 85 -19.38 16.50 -8.06
N GLU A 86 -19.45 17.52 -8.93
CA GLU A 86 -19.49 17.34 -10.38
C GLU A 86 -18.20 16.71 -10.93
N ILE A 87 -17.02 17.14 -10.43
CA ILE A 87 -15.72 16.55 -10.79
C ILE A 87 -15.66 15.09 -10.34
N ILE A 88 -16.05 14.78 -9.11
CA ILE A 88 -16.05 13.41 -8.57
C ILE A 88 -16.95 12.51 -9.40
N GLU A 89 -18.18 12.92 -9.72
CA GLU A 89 -19.09 12.16 -10.56
C GLU A 89 -18.51 11.88 -11.94
N GLN A 90 -17.75 12.81 -12.51
CA GLN A 90 -17.14 12.67 -13.84
C GLN A 90 -15.97 11.68 -13.81
N VAL A 91 -15.14 11.65 -12.76
CA VAL A 91 -13.89 10.86 -12.74
C VAL A 91 -14.06 9.49 -12.07
N THR A 92 -15.08 9.32 -11.23
CA THR A 92 -15.34 8.05 -10.50
C THR A 92 -15.43 6.83 -11.43
N PRO A 93 -16.04 6.89 -12.64
CA PRO A 93 -16.07 5.73 -13.54
C PRO A 93 -14.70 5.23 -13.98
N ALA A 94 -13.65 6.07 -13.91
CA ALA A 94 -12.29 5.67 -14.23
C ALA A 94 -11.58 5.00 -13.04
N VAL A 95 -12.20 4.93 -11.85
CA VAL A 95 -11.63 4.25 -10.67
C VAL A 95 -12.35 2.93 -10.45
N VAL A 96 -11.61 1.84 -10.53
CA VAL A 96 -12.12 0.48 -10.47
C VAL A 96 -11.72 -0.22 -9.17
N GLY A 97 -12.50 -1.23 -8.77
CA GLY A 97 -12.12 -2.17 -7.73
C GLY A 97 -11.21 -3.26 -8.31
N ILE A 98 -10.28 -3.75 -7.50
CA ILE A 98 -9.40 -4.87 -7.85
C ILE A 98 -9.50 -5.93 -6.78
N THR A 99 -9.76 -7.17 -7.19
CA THR A 99 -9.77 -8.35 -6.33
C THR A 99 -8.64 -9.29 -6.73
N ASN A 100 -7.75 -9.56 -5.78
CA ASN A 100 -6.70 -10.56 -5.89
C ASN A 100 -7.28 -11.92 -5.52
N ILE A 101 -7.21 -12.87 -6.45
CA ILE A 101 -7.72 -14.22 -6.28
C ILE A 101 -6.56 -15.20 -6.24
N GLN A 102 -6.43 -15.92 -5.11
CA GLN A 102 -5.44 -16.97 -4.93
C GLN A 102 -6.12 -18.34 -4.82
N GLN A 103 -5.53 -19.35 -5.44
CA GLN A 103 -6.04 -20.71 -5.39
C GLN A 103 -5.42 -21.47 -4.21
N ASN A 104 -6.23 -21.85 -3.24
CA ASN A 104 -5.78 -22.76 -2.20
C ASN A 104 -5.79 -24.18 -2.71
N VAL A 105 -4.64 -24.70 -3.14
CA VAL A 105 -4.47 -26.11 -3.53
C VAL A 105 -4.41 -26.99 -2.28
N SER A 106 -5.56 -27.36 -1.74
CA SER A 106 -5.64 -28.42 -0.74
C SER A 106 -5.78 -29.76 -1.44
N TRP A 107 -4.93 -30.71 -1.12
CA TRP A 107 -4.89 -32.05 -1.74
C TRP A 107 -6.26 -32.73 -1.63
N GLY A 108 -7.01 -32.80 -2.75
CA GLY A 108 -8.27 -33.54 -2.88
C GLY A 108 -9.57 -32.73 -2.81
N ALA A 109 -9.51 -31.38 -2.79
CA ALA A 109 -10.65 -30.50 -3.01
C ALA A 109 -10.54 -29.82 -4.39
N GLU A 110 -11.67 -29.50 -5.01
CA GLU A 110 -11.68 -28.55 -6.13
C GLU A 110 -11.10 -27.23 -5.63
N ALA A 111 -10.21 -26.60 -6.41
CA ALA A 111 -9.60 -25.34 -6.06
C ALA A 111 -10.69 -24.24 -6.17
N ASP A 112 -11.31 -23.90 -5.06
CA ASP A 112 -12.11 -22.67 -4.99
C ASP A 112 -11.15 -21.51 -4.79
N GLY A 113 -11.20 -20.50 -5.67
CA GLY A 113 -10.44 -19.26 -5.51
C GLY A 113 -10.87 -18.56 -4.21
N ILE A 114 -9.90 -18.11 -3.43
CA ILE A 114 -10.15 -17.31 -2.21
C ILE A 114 -9.75 -15.88 -2.53
N GLU A 115 -10.60 -14.91 -2.23
CA GLU A 115 -10.22 -13.49 -2.24
C GLU A 115 -9.12 -13.28 -1.18
N ALA A 116 -7.89 -13.04 -1.64
CA ALA A 116 -6.72 -12.83 -0.80
C ALA A 116 -6.54 -11.37 -0.39
N GLY A 117 -7.03 -10.44 -1.21
CA GLY A 117 -6.95 -9.00 -0.97
C GLY A 117 -7.81 -8.21 -1.93
N THR A 118 -8.12 -6.98 -1.55
CA THR A 118 -8.84 -6.02 -2.39
C THR A 118 -8.12 -4.69 -2.41
N GLY A 119 -8.19 -4.00 -3.54
CA GLY A 119 -7.64 -2.66 -3.74
C GLY A 119 -8.42 -1.92 -4.80
N SER A 120 -7.81 -0.89 -5.33
CA SER A 120 -8.35 -0.06 -6.39
C SER A 120 -7.39 0.01 -7.58
N GLY A 121 -7.88 0.47 -8.73
CA GLY A 121 -7.09 0.79 -9.89
C GLY A 121 -7.63 2.01 -10.59
N VAL A 122 -6.83 2.57 -11.50
CA VAL A 122 -7.20 3.73 -12.31
C VAL A 122 -7.09 3.35 -13.79
N ILE A 123 -8.18 3.50 -14.51
CA ILE A 123 -8.17 3.41 -15.97
C ILE A 123 -7.43 4.64 -16.50
N TYR A 124 -6.25 4.45 -17.11
CA TYR A 124 -5.43 5.55 -17.61
C TYR A 124 -5.32 5.59 -19.13
N LYS A 125 -5.69 4.48 -19.80
CA LYS A 125 -5.60 4.37 -21.25
C LYS A 125 -6.65 3.40 -21.78
N VAL A 126 -7.24 3.74 -22.95
CA VAL A 126 -8.10 2.86 -23.74
C VAL A 126 -7.59 2.92 -25.18
N GLU A 127 -7.21 1.79 -25.74
CA GLU A 127 -6.62 1.68 -27.07
C GLU A 127 -6.97 0.34 -27.71
N ASP A 128 -7.31 0.33 -29.00
CA ASP A 128 -7.56 -0.87 -29.82
C ASP A 128 -8.62 -1.85 -29.24
N GLY A 129 -9.57 -1.35 -28.44
CA GLY A 129 -10.60 -2.16 -27.80
C GLY A 129 -10.16 -2.80 -26.49
N GLU A 130 -9.04 -2.40 -25.96
CA GLU A 130 -8.49 -2.81 -24.65
C GLU A 130 -8.48 -1.64 -23.68
N THR A 131 -8.73 -1.93 -22.41
CA THR A 131 -8.65 -0.99 -21.28
C THR A 131 -7.44 -1.31 -20.44
N TYR A 132 -6.59 -0.32 -20.18
CA TYR A 132 -5.39 -0.41 -19.37
C TYR A 132 -5.62 0.27 -18.03
N ILE A 133 -5.19 -0.41 -16.96
CA ILE A 133 -5.42 -0.01 -15.58
C ILE A 133 -4.08 -0.02 -14.85
N VAL A 134 -3.78 1.07 -14.15
CA VAL A 134 -2.66 1.10 -13.18
C VAL A 134 -3.20 0.82 -11.78
N THR A 135 -2.44 0.05 -11.01
CA THR A 135 -2.69 -0.25 -9.60
C THR A 135 -1.37 -0.39 -8.85
N ASN A 136 -1.41 -0.74 -7.56
CA ASN A 136 -0.19 -1.07 -6.83
C ASN A 136 0.21 -2.54 -7.02
N HIS A 137 1.52 -2.80 -7.00
CA HIS A 137 2.08 -4.15 -7.01
C HIS A 137 1.54 -4.99 -5.85
N HIS A 138 1.53 -4.46 -4.61
CA HIS A 138 1.05 -5.18 -3.43
C HIS A 138 -0.43 -5.58 -3.49
N VAL A 139 -1.24 -4.92 -4.33
CA VAL A 139 -2.66 -5.27 -4.53
C VAL A 139 -2.79 -6.59 -5.29
N ILE A 140 -1.86 -6.87 -6.19
CA ILE A 140 -1.89 -8.05 -7.06
C ILE A 140 -0.80 -9.08 -6.73
N GLU A 141 -0.03 -8.85 -5.66
CA GLU A 141 1.07 -9.72 -5.23
C GLU A 141 0.55 -11.15 -4.99
N ASP A 142 1.25 -12.16 -5.55
CA ASP A 142 0.90 -13.58 -5.49
C ASP A 142 -0.49 -13.94 -6.05
N ALA A 143 -1.11 -13.10 -6.88
CA ALA A 143 -2.41 -13.41 -7.50
C ALA A 143 -2.28 -14.52 -8.54
N ASP A 144 -3.13 -15.54 -8.48
CA ASP A 144 -3.33 -16.51 -9.56
C ASP A 144 -4.21 -15.94 -10.68
N SER A 145 -5.15 -15.05 -10.33
CA SER A 145 -5.95 -14.26 -11.25
C SER A 145 -6.42 -12.95 -10.61
N VAL A 146 -6.71 -11.98 -11.43
CA VAL A 146 -7.18 -10.65 -11.00
C VAL A 146 -8.55 -10.38 -11.61
N GLU A 147 -9.49 -9.96 -10.76
CA GLU A 147 -10.81 -9.51 -11.16
C GLU A 147 -10.92 -7.99 -10.98
N VAL A 148 -11.38 -7.30 -12.00
CA VAL A 148 -11.67 -5.86 -12.01
C VAL A 148 -13.16 -5.66 -11.82
N ILE A 149 -13.55 -4.77 -10.91
CA ILE A 149 -14.95 -4.41 -10.65
C ILE A 149 -15.16 -2.97 -11.10
N LEU A 150 -15.93 -2.80 -12.16
CA LEU A 150 -16.23 -1.50 -12.73
C LEU A 150 -17.22 -0.72 -11.87
N HIS A 151 -17.39 0.57 -12.16
CA HIS A 151 -18.30 1.46 -11.43
C HIS A 151 -19.77 1.01 -11.46
N ASP A 152 -20.20 0.31 -12.52
CA ASP A 152 -21.55 -0.24 -12.69
C ASP A 152 -21.73 -1.63 -12.07
N GLU A 153 -20.76 -2.08 -11.24
CA GLU A 153 -20.70 -3.41 -10.61
C GLU A 153 -20.46 -4.57 -11.61
N THR A 154 -20.03 -4.29 -12.83
CA THR A 154 -19.61 -5.33 -13.77
C THR A 154 -18.26 -5.91 -13.33
N HIS A 155 -18.15 -7.23 -13.31
CA HIS A 155 -16.94 -7.97 -12.98
C HIS A 155 -16.27 -8.45 -14.25
N MET A 156 -15.00 -8.14 -14.42
CA MET A 156 -14.18 -8.48 -15.59
C MET A 156 -12.86 -9.13 -15.14
N GLU A 157 -12.46 -10.18 -15.82
CA GLU A 157 -11.12 -10.75 -15.64
C GLU A 157 -10.08 -9.85 -16.31
N ALA A 158 -8.95 -9.60 -15.64
CA ALA A 158 -7.86 -8.80 -16.18
C ALA A 158 -6.56 -9.59 -16.23
N GLU A 159 -5.79 -9.36 -17.29
CA GLU A 159 -4.45 -9.85 -17.48
C GLU A 159 -3.45 -8.92 -16.75
N ILE A 160 -2.50 -9.48 -16.01
CA ILE A 160 -1.37 -8.74 -15.46
C ILE A 160 -0.36 -8.57 -16.59
N ILE A 161 -0.15 -7.33 -17.07
CA ILE A 161 0.84 -7.03 -18.10
C ILE A 161 2.24 -7.02 -17.50
N GLY A 162 2.39 -6.38 -16.32
CA GLY A 162 3.64 -6.35 -15.59
C GLY A 162 3.48 -5.69 -14.24
N SER A 163 4.48 -5.86 -13.38
CA SER A 163 4.50 -5.20 -12.08
C SER A 163 5.92 -4.95 -11.58
N ASP A 164 6.08 -3.97 -10.71
CA ASP A 164 7.35 -3.59 -10.13
C ASP A 164 7.25 -3.38 -8.62
N LEU A 165 8.04 -4.16 -7.89
CA LEU A 165 8.09 -4.13 -6.42
C LEU A 165 8.64 -2.80 -5.88
N PHE A 166 9.68 -2.23 -6.55
CA PHE A 166 10.40 -1.06 -6.04
C PHE A 166 9.57 0.22 -6.11
N THR A 167 8.76 0.35 -7.17
CA THR A 167 7.84 1.49 -7.33
C THR A 167 6.45 1.22 -6.79
N ASP A 168 6.16 -0.04 -6.39
CA ASP A 168 4.84 -0.50 -5.97
C ASP A 168 3.76 -0.24 -7.03
N LEU A 169 4.09 -0.43 -8.32
CA LEU A 169 3.18 -0.25 -9.44
C LEU A 169 2.93 -1.56 -10.19
N ALA A 170 1.75 -1.68 -10.77
CA ALA A 170 1.37 -2.76 -11.68
C ALA A 170 0.45 -2.25 -12.78
N VAL A 171 0.54 -2.87 -13.96
CA VAL A 171 -0.34 -2.61 -15.11
C VAL A 171 -1.17 -3.83 -15.40
N LEU A 172 -2.48 -3.62 -15.49
CA LEU A 172 -3.48 -4.62 -15.87
C LEU A 172 -4.10 -4.24 -17.19
N LYS A 173 -4.61 -5.25 -17.91
CA LYS A 173 -5.31 -5.09 -19.17
C LYS A 173 -6.57 -5.94 -19.18
N MET A 174 -7.67 -5.41 -19.73
CA MET A 174 -8.93 -6.13 -19.96
C MET A 174 -9.58 -5.69 -21.27
N ASP A 175 -10.54 -6.48 -21.78
CA ASP A 175 -11.34 -6.10 -22.93
C ASP A 175 -12.23 -4.88 -22.61
N ASN A 176 -12.28 -3.89 -23.51
CA ASN A 176 -13.14 -2.71 -23.35
C ASN A 176 -14.54 -2.95 -23.95
N GLU A 177 -15.35 -3.77 -23.29
CA GLU A 177 -16.74 -4.03 -23.72
C GLU A 177 -17.73 -2.93 -23.32
N ASN A 178 -17.35 -2.10 -22.32
CA ASN A 178 -18.24 -1.12 -21.67
C ASN A 178 -17.98 0.34 -22.10
N GLU A 179 -17.14 0.57 -23.09
CA GLU A 179 -16.76 1.92 -23.55
C GLU A 179 -16.17 2.78 -22.41
N ASP A 180 -15.28 2.19 -21.59
CA ASP A 180 -14.63 2.86 -20.46
C ASP A 180 -13.93 4.15 -20.91
N THR A 181 -13.90 5.13 -20.01
CA THR A 181 -13.24 6.42 -20.25
C THR A 181 -12.03 6.56 -19.35
N PRO A 182 -10.82 6.78 -19.91
CA PRO A 182 -9.63 6.95 -19.08
C PRO A 182 -9.65 8.27 -18.32
N MET A 183 -9.00 8.28 -17.13
CA MET A 183 -8.77 9.48 -16.34
C MET A 183 -7.73 10.38 -17.04
N GLU A 184 -7.98 11.68 -17.04
CA GLU A 184 -7.00 12.65 -17.55
C GLU A 184 -5.78 12.67 -16.65
N ILE A 185 -4.58 12.52 -17.24
CA ILE A 185 -3.31 12.56 -16.52
C ILE A 185 -2.90 14.02 -16.33
N GLY A 186 -2.63 14.39 -15.07
CA GLY A 186 -2.11 15.69 -14.67
C GLY A 186 -0.60 15.72 -14.59
N THR A 187 -0.08 16.55 -13.69
CA THR A 187 1.36 16.62 -13.36
C THR A 187 1.53 16.75 -11.85
N SER A 188 2.50 16.05 -11.29
CA SER A 188 2.89 16.15 -9.89
C SER A 188 4.03 17.15 -9.65
N GLU A 189 4.86 17.46 -10.65
CA GLU A 189 6.01 18.37 -10.52
C GLU A 189 5.62 19.80 -10.11
N SER A 190 4.46 20.27 -10.56
CA SER A 190 4.01 21.66 -10.32
C SER A 190 3.15 21.85 -9.07
N LEU A 191 2.85 20.79 -8.33
CA LEU A 191 2.03 20.80 -7.13
C LEU A 191 2.67 21.64 -6.02
N LYS A 192 1.81 22.20 -5.16
CA LYS A 192 2.24 22.98 -3.99
C LYS A 192 1.58 22.48 -2.73
N VAL A 193 2.34 22.50 -1.64
CA VAL A 193 1.81 22.21 -0.31
C VAL A 193 0.63 23.17 -0.01
N GLY A 194 -0.48 22.58 0.45
CA GLY A 194 -1.74 23.26 0.71
C GLY A 194 -2.75 23.25 -0.44
N GLU A 195 -2.38 22.75 -1.63
CA GLU A 195 -3.35 22.53 -2.73
C GLU A 195 -4.33 21.41 -2.35
N PRO A 196 -5.64 21.57 -2.63
CA PRO A 196 -6.61 20.51 -2.39
C PRO A 196 -6.28 19.23 -3.18
N ALA A 197 -6.40 18.09 -2.52
CA ALA A 197 -6.23 16.78 -3.09
C ALA A 197 -7.40 15.87 -2.71
N ILE A 198 -7.84 15.02 -3.64
CA ILE A 198 -8.96 14.13 -3.46
C ILE A 198 -8.46 12.71 -3.76
N ALA A 199 -8.55 11.83 -2.77
CA ALA A 199 -8.24 10.43 -2.95
C ALA A 199 -9.52 9.64 -3.23
N ILE A 200 -9.51 8.85 -4.29
CA ILE A 200 -10.65 8.04 -4.75
C ILE A 200 -10.20 6.59 -4.82
N GLY A 201 -11.04 5.69 -4.31
CA GLY A 201 -10.87 4.25 -4.45
C GLY A 201 -12.20 3.54 -4.56
N ASN A 202 -12.15 2.27 -4.96
CA ASN A 202 -13.33 1.39 -5.07
C ASN A 202 -13.10 0.06 -4.31
N PRO A 203 -12.97 0.12 -2.98
CA PRO A 203 -12.36 -0.95 -2.18
C PRO A 203 -13.15 -2.26 -2.09
N LEU A 204 -14.46 -2.27 -2.28
CA LEU A 204 -15.30 -3.44 -1.98
C LEU A 204 -16.51 -3.58 -2.93
N GLY A 205 -16.42 -3.09 -4.17
CA GLY A 205 -17.54 -3.17 -5.11
C GLY A 205 -18.83 -2.61 -4.50
N ALA A 206 -19.91 -3.37 -4.53
CA ALA A 206 -21.26 -2.95 -4.14
C ALA A 206 -21.41 -2.43 -2.69
N TYR A 207 -20.50 -2.76 -1.76
CA TYR A 207 -20.67 -2.37 -0.34
C TYR A 207 -20.06 -1.01 -0.01
N LEU A 208 -18.96 -0.60 -0.68
CA LEU A 208 -18.25 0.65 -0.45
C LEU A 208 -17.72 1.23 -1.77
N SER A 209 -18.48 1.05 -2.88
CA SER A 209 -18.11 1.59 -4.17
C SER A 209 -17.86 3.10 -4.07
N SER A 210 -16.77 3.54 -4.68
CA SER A 210 -16.41 4.96 -4.80
C SER A 210 -16.23 5.66 -3.44
N THR A 211 -15.31 5.11 -2.62
CA THR A 211 -14.88 5.82 -1.41
C THR A 211 -14.05 7.05 -1.81
N VAL A 212 -14.51 8.22 -1.39
CA VAL A 212 -13.86 9.51 -1.66
C VAL A 212 -13.43 10.16 -0.36
N THR A 213 -12.17 10.56 -0.27
CA THR A 213 -11.64 11.35 0.83
C THR A 213 -11.00 12.63 0.29
N GLN A 214 -11.12 13.73 1.03
CA GLN A 214 -10.56 15.02 0.64
C GLN A 214 -9.57 15.51 1.69
N GLY A 215 -8.48 16.09 1.22
CA GLY A 215 -7.47 16.74 2.03
C GLY A 215 -6.70 17.76 1.21
N VAL A 216 -5.43 17.93 1.55
CA VAL A 216 -4.47 18.79 0.83
C VAL A 216 -3.17 18.04 0.58
N ILE A 217 -2.37 18.54 -0.34
CA ILE A 217 -0.96 18.16 -0.47
C ILE A 217 -0.24 18.65 0.79
N SER A 218 0.22 17.73 1.63
CA SER A 218 0.90 18.02 2.89
C SER A 218 2.42 18.09 2.75
N GLY A 219 2.97 17.46 1.72
CA GLY A 219 4.39 17.45 1.40
C GLY A 219 4.66 16.92 0.01
N MET A 220 5.78 17.35 -0.56
CA MET A 220 6.29 16.91 -1.85
C MET A 220 7.68 16.30 -1.63
N GLU A 221 8.11 15.44 -2.55
CA GLU A 221 9.46 14.85 -2.54
C GLU A 221 9.82 14.25 -1.15
N ARG A 222 8.85 13.57 -0.52
CA ARG A 222 9.09 12.86 0.73
C ARG A 222 9.76 11.53 0.43
N THR A 223 10.91 11.30 1.02
CA THR A 223 11.61 10.02 0.92
C THR A 223 11.21 9.13 2.09
N ILE A 224 10.58 8.02 1.79
CA ILE A 224 10.07 7.06 2.77
C ILE A 224 10.84 5.74 2.65
N PRO A 225 11.41 5.22 3.75
CA PRO A 225 12.05 3.92 3.74
C PRO A 225 11.03 2.80 3.50
N MET A 226 11.40 1.84 2.64
CA MET A 226 10.62 0.65 2.32
C MET A 226 11.38 -0.59 2.79
N ASP A 227 10.72 -1.45 3.55
CA ASP A 227 11.22 -2.75 4.01
C ASP A 227 10.39 -3.85 3.31
N PHE A 228 10.97 -4.51 2.31
CA PHE A 228 10.26 -5.48 1.49
C PHE A 228 10.22 -6.88 2.12
N ASN A 229 11.20 -7.20 2.96
CA ASN A 229 11.38 -8.51 3.57
C ASN A 229 10.93 -8.58 5.04
N PHE A 230 10.47 -7.44 5.62
CA PHE A 230 9.99 -7.27 6.99
C PHE A 230 11.03 -7.64 8.06
N ASP A 231 12.32 -7.37 7.80
CA ASP A 231 13.39 -7.59 8.76
C ASP A 231 13.67 -6.37 9.68
N GLY A 232 12.99 -5.25 9.41
CA GLY A 232 13.08 -4.00 10.15
C GLY A 232 14.20 -3.09 9.66
N GLN A 233 14.84 -3.40 8.53
CA GLN A 233 15.80 -2.54 7.84
C GLN A 233 15.21 -2.08 6.51
N PRO A 234 15.47 -0.86 6.07
CA PRO A 234 14.98 -0.40 4.78
C PRO A 234 15.81 -0.98 3.63
N ASP A 235 15.11 -1.57 2.66
CA ASP A 235 15.66 -2.08 1.41
C ASP A 235 15.74 -1.02 0.31
N TRP A 236 14.82 -0.04 0.37
CA TRP A 236 14.63 0.99 -0.65
C TRP A 236 14.13 2.29 -0.05
N GLN A 237 14.14 3.35 -0.85
CA GLN A 237 13.53 4.64 -0.52
C GLN A 237 12.60 5.06 -1.65
N ALA A 238 11.31 5.16 -1.35
CA ALA A 238 10.31 5.67 -2.29
C ALA A 238 10.16 7.19 -2.13
N GLU A 239 10.12 7.90 -3.25
CA GLU A 239 9.74 9.31 -3.29
C GLU A 239 8.23 9.43 -3.47
N VAL A 240 7.57 10.21 -2.60
CA VAL A 240 6.11 10.24 -2.54
C VAL A 240 5.55 11.64 -2.31
N ILE A 241 4.29 11.81 -2.73
CA ILE A 241 3.42 12.90 -2.30
C ILE A 241 2.81 12.53 -0.95
N GLN A 242 2.92 13.43 0.05
CA GLN A 242 2.20 13.33 1.30
C GLN A 242 0.88 14.09 1.23
N THR A 243 -0.21 13.49 1.74
CA THR A 243 -1.53 14.12 1.86
C THR A 243 -2.17 13.81 3.21
N ASP A 244 -3.07 14.67 3.69
CA ASP A 244 -3.94 14.38 4.82
C ASP A 244 -5.33 13.85 4.40
N ALA A 245 -5.58 13.70 3.08
CA ALA A 245 -6.68 12.87 2.60
C ALA A 245 -6.49 11.44 3.11
N ALA A 246 -7.54 10.86 3.69
CA ALA A 246 -7.41 9.54 4.31
C ALA A 246 -7.10 8.45 3.27
N ILE A 247 -5.92 7.84 3.37
CA ILE A 247 -5.51 6.67 2.60
C ILE A 247 -5.65 5.47 3.54
N ASN A 248 -6.51 4.51 3.16
CA ASN A 248 -6.88 3.36 3.98
C ASN A 248 -6.90 2.09 3.12
N PRO A 249 -6.92 0.87 3.73
CA PRO A 249 -7.11 -0.37 2.99
C PRO A 249 -8.30 -0.26 2.03
N GLY A 250 -8.03 -0.56 0.77
CA GLY A 250 -9.00 -0.54 -0.31
C GLY A 250 -8.92 0.67 -1.24
N ASN A 251 -8.38 1.84 -0.84
CA ASN A 251 -8.10 2.90 -1.83
C ASN A 251 -6.64 2.88 -2.36
N SER A 252 -5.80 1.93 -1.90
CA SER A 252 -4.51 1.61 -2.52
C SER A 252 -4.68 1.23 -3.98
N GLY A 253 -3.83 1.78 -4.85
CA GLY A 253 -3.91 1.65 -6.30
C GLY A 253 -4.92 2.59 -6.95
N GLY A 254 -5.77 3.26 -6.16
CA GLY A 254 -6.71 4.28 -6.63
C GLY A 254 -6.07 5.63 -6.90
N ALA A 255 -6.91 6.59 -7.32
CA ALA A 255 -6.46 7.89 -7.78
C ALA A 255 -6.26 8.88 -6.64
N LEU A 256 -5.19 9.68 -6.69
CA LEU A 256 -5.11 11.00 -6.10
C LEU A 256 -5.30 12.02 -7.22
N ILE A 257 -6.30 12.89 -7.11
CA ILE A 257 -6.65 13.88 -8.13
C ILE A 257 -6.59 15.31 -7.61
N ASN A 258 -6.39 16.26 -8.54
CA ASN A 258 -6.52 17.68 -8.27
C ASN A 258 -7.97 18.18 -8.46
N LEU A 259 -8.23 19.48 -8.25
CA LEU A 259 -9.55 20.10 -8.45
C LEU A 259 -9.99 20.23 -9.92
N TYR A 260 -9.19 19.77 -10.87
CA TYR A 260 -9.55 19.70 -12.27
C TYR A 260 -9.97 18.28 -12.69
N GLY A 261 -9.93 17.30 -11.74
CA GLY A 261 -10.21 15.89 -12.03
C GLY A 261 -9.04 15.15 -12.67
N GLN A 262 -7.84 15.72 -12.65
CA GLN A 262 -6.65 15.13 -13.24
C GLN A 262 -5.90 14.27 -12.22
N LEU A 263 -5.40 13.13 -12.66
CA LEU A 263 -4.59 12.20 -11.89
C LEU A 263 -3.22 12.83 -11.59
N ILE A 264 -2.90 13.02 -10.30
CA ILE A 264 -1.63 13.58 -9.84
C ILE A 264 -0.79 12.57 -9.06
N GLY A 265 -1.37 11.43 -8.68
CA GLY A 265 -0.66 10.34 -8.02
C GLY A 265 -1.51 9.09 -7.87
N ILE A 266 -0.85 7.99 -7.54
CA ILE A 266 -1.47 6.68 -7.23
C ILE A 266 -1.38 6.47 -5.72
N ASN A 267 -2.53 6.32 -5.05
CA ASN A 267 -2.60 6.11 -3.60
C ASN A 267 -1.87 4.81 -3.21
N SER A 268 -1.03 4.82 -2.18
CA SER A 268 -0.39 3.60 -1.68
C SER A 268 -0.40 3.53 -0.16
N MET A 269 -0.91 2.41 0.37
CA MET A 269 -0.89 2.13 1.80
C MET A 269 0.36 1.40 2.29
N LYS A 270 1.05 0.65 1.42
CA LYS A 270 2.28 -0.09 1.78
C LYS A 270 3.37 0.85 2.30
N ILE A 271 3.35 2.10 1.84
CA ILE A 271 4.29 3.16 2.23
C ILE A 271 4.04 3.67 3.67
N ASN A 272 2.91 3.32 4.30
CA ASN A 272 2.55 3.77 5.65
C ASN A 272 2.20 2.56 6.55
N GLU A 273 3.20 1.74 6.88
CA GLU A 273 3.00 0.57 7.74
C GLU A 273 2.55 0.92 9.17
N GLU A 274 2.95 2.08 9.69
CA GLU A 274 2.44 2.64 10.94
C GLU A 274 1.31 3.62 10.61
N ALA A 275 0.07 3.17 10.54
CA ALA A 275 -1.10 4.01 10.28
C ALA A 275 -1.17 5.20 11.26
N VAL A 276 -0.59 6.32 10.88
CA VAL A 276 -0.68 7.58 11.59
C VAL A 276 -1.85 8.36 11.02
N GLU A 277 -2.84 8.66 11.85
CA GLU A 277 -4.01 9.42 11.42
C GLU A 277 -3.61 10.77 10.82
N GLY A 278 -4.11 11.08 9.62
CA GLY A 278 -3.81 12.31 8.89
C GLY A 278 -2.48 12.30 8.11
N ILE A 279 -1.86 11.15 7.92
CA ILE A 279 -0.70 10.97 7.04
C ILE A 279 -1.05 9.89 6.02
N GLY A 280 -1.17 10.27 4.76
CA GLY A 280 -1.33 9.38 3.62
C GLY A 280 -0.25 9.66 2.57
N PHE A 281 0.03 8.69 1.72
CA PHE A 281 1.02 8.78 0.68
C PHE A 281 0.46 8.36 -0.68
N ALA A 282 1.01 8.97 -1.73
CA ALA A 282 0.74 8.59 -3.11
C ALA A 282 2.03 8.66 -3.93
N ILE A 283 2.16 7.74 -4.87
CA ILE A 283 3.25 7.71 -5.84
C ILE A 283 3.00 8.85 -6.83
N PRO A 284 3.97 9.78 -7.05
CA PRO A 284 3.80 10.90 -7.97
C PRO A 284 3.52 10.41 -9.40
N ILE A 285 2.59 11.05 -10.10
CA ILE A 285 2.22 10.59 -11.45
C ILE A 285 3.37 10.75 -12.46
N ASP A 286 4.19 11.81 -12.34
CA ASP A 286 5.32 12.03 -13.24
C ASP A 286 6.42 10.96 -13.06
N SER A 287 6.55 10.39 -11.84
CA SER A 287 7.42 9.23 -11.58
C SER A 287 6.77 7.91 -12.03
N ALA A 288 5.45 7.80 -11.98
CA ALA A 288 4.73 6.58 -12.34
C ALA A 288 4.66 6.35 -13.86
N ILE A 289 4.52 7.39 -14.66
CA ILE A 289 4.34 7.28 -16.12
C ILE A 289 5.48 6.53 -16.83
N PRO A 290 6.78 6.82 -16.59
CA PRO A 290 7.86 6.05 -17.20
C PRO A 290 7.82 4.56 -16.85
N VAL A 291 7.53 4.24 -15.58
CA VAL A 291 7.40 2.87 -15.10
C VAL A 291 6.23 2.15 -15.77
N ILE A 292 5.07 2.80 -15.86
CA ILE A 292 3.89 2.27 -16.55
C ILE A 292 4.22 1.94 -18.01
N GLN A 293 4.94 2.82 -18.71
CA GLN A 293 5.35 2.60 -20.10
C GLN A 293 6.28 1.40 -20.24
N GLU A 294 7.27 1.25 -19.36
CA GLU A 294 8.15 0.08 -19.37
C GLU A 294 7.40 -1.21 -19.07
N LEU A 295 6.47 -1.20 -18.12
CA LEU A 295 5.63 -2.36 -17.83
C LEU A 295 4.74 -2.74 -19.01
N GLU A 296 4.19 -1.75 -19.76
CA GLU A 296 3.42 -2.03 -20.98
C GLU A 296 4.28 -2.62 -22.11
N GLU A 297 5.50 -2.12 -22.28
CA GLU A 297 6.39 -2.50 -23.39
C GLU A 297 7.13 -3.81 -23.13
N ASN A 298 7.62 -4.02 -21.90
CA ASN A 298 8.55 -5.08 -21.55
C ASN A 298 7.96 -6.12 -20.60
N GLY A 299 6.85 -5.81 -19.92
CA GLY A 299 6.29 -6.64 -18.86
C GLY A 299 6.97 -6.46 -17.49
N GLU A 300 8.11 -5.80 -17.47
CA GLU A 300 8.93 -5.55 -16.27
C GLU A 300 9.69 -4.23 -16.42
N VAL A 301 10.15 -3.68 -15.30
CA VAL A 301 11.06 -2.53 -15.31
C VAL A 301 12.49 -3.03 -15.45
N VAL A 302 13.11 -2.65 -16.56
CA VAL A 302 14.48 -3.08 -16.89
C VAL A 302 15.48 -2.34 -15.99
N ARG A 303 16.17 -3.08 -15.13
CA ARG A 303 17.17 -2.53 -14.22
C ARG A 303 18.56 -3.12 -14.48
N PRO A 304 19.62 -2.29 -14.33
CA PRO A 304 20.98 -2.80 -14.34
C PRO A 304 21.21 -3.80 -13.21
N PHE A 305 21.83 -4.92 -13.53
CA PHE A 305 22.01 -6.07 -12.66
C PHE A 305 23.49 -6.38 -12.41
N LEU A 306 23.85 -6.60 -11.16
CA LEU A 306 25.19 -7.03 -10.74
C LEU A 306 25.28 -8.55 -10.55
N GLY A 307 24.23 -9.20 -10.13
CA GLY A 307 24.19 -10.63 -9.79
C GLY A 307 24.71 -10.97 -8.41
N VAL A 308 24.38 -10.13 -7.42
CA VAL A 308 24.77 -10.33 -6.02
C VAL A 308 23.58 -10.23 -5.09
N GLU A 309 23.54 -11.11 -4.09
CA GLU A 309 22.70 -10.95 -2.91
C GLU A 309 23.49 -10.17 -1.86
N ILE A 310 22.95 -9.08 -1.39
CA ILE A 310 23.67 -8.08 -0.61
C ILE A 310 22.90 -7.65 0.63
N TYR A 311 23.65 -7.25 1.66
CA TYR A 311 23.11 -6.69 2.89
C TYR A 311 24.01 -5.55 3.38
N SER A 312 23.45 -4.58 4.09
CA SER A 312 24.23 -3.50 4.69
C SER A 312 25.10 -4.04 5.83
N ILE A 313 26.36 -3.60 5.92
CA ILE A 313 27.20 -4.04 7.03
C ILE A 313 26.69 -3.57 8.40
N GLU A 314 25.84 -2.52 8.43
CA GLU A 314 25.18 -2.02 9.63
C GLU A 314 24.22 -3.05 10.26
N GLU A 315 23.70 -4.00 9.50
CA GLU A 315 22.88 -5.13 9.98
C GLU A 315 23.70 -6.13 10.79
N LEU A 316 25.02 -6.12 10.62
CA LEU A 316 25.93 -7.00 11.35
C LEU A 316 26.42 -6.34 12.64
N PRO A 317 26.56 -7.11 13.72
CA PRO A 317 27.26 -6.62 14.91
C PRO A 317 28.68 -6.13 14.59
N GLN A 318 29.11 -5.01 15.16
CA GLN A 318 30.42 -4.41 14.88
C GLN A 318 31.63 -5.35 15.05
N TYR A 319 31.52 -6.40 15.89
CA TYR A 319 32.60 -7.36 16.05
C TYR A 319 32.77 -8.23 14.78
N GLU A 320 31.72 -8.46 13.99
CA GLU A 320 31.79 -9.20 12.71
C GLU A 320 32.55 -8.39 11.63
N TRP A 321 32.40 -7.07 11.65
CA TRP A 321 33.14 -6.21 10.72
C TRP A 321 34.66 -6.41 10.84
N ARG A 322 35.15 -6.65 12.07
CA ARG A 322 36.59 -6.82 12.36
C ARG A 322 37.05 -8.27 12.30
N ASN A 323 36.20 -9.22 12.70
CA ASN A 323 36.60 -10.62 12.83
C ASN A 323 36.30 -11.42 11.57
N THR A 324 35.16 -11.19 10.93
CA THR A 324 34.71 -11.95 9.76
C THR A 324 35.06 -11.21 8.48
N LEU A 325 34.70 -9.94 8.37
CA LEU A 325 34.97 -9.11 7.17
C LEU A 325 36.34 -8.45 7.18
N GLN A 326 37.05 -8.48 8.31
CA GLN A 326 38.40 -7.93 8.52
C GLN A 326 38.57 -6.46 8.11
N LEU A 327 37.47 -5.68 8.12
CA LEU A 327 37.45 -4.31 7.65
C LEU A 327 38.36 -3.39 8.47
N PRO A 328 39.08 -2.45 7.84
CA PRO A 328 39.81 -1.37 8.51
C PRO A 328 38.89 -0.51 9.39
N VAL A 329 39.50 0.19 10.39
CA VAL A 329 38.72 1.01 11.36
C VAL A 329 38.06 2.21 10.70
N GLU A 330 38.61 2.66 9.59
CA GLU A 330 38.20 3.81 8.82
C GLU A 330 36.94 3.55 7.97
N VAL A 331 36.53 2.28 7.80
CA VAL A 331 35.30 1.92 7.09
C VAL A 331 34.10 2.18 7.99
N GLU A 332 33.24 3.09 7.58
CA GLU A 332 32.07 3.55 8.33
C GLU A 332 30.75 2.93 7.81
N GLY A 333 30.73 2.42 6.55
CA GLY A 333 29.59 1.82 5.89
C GLY A 333 30.02 0.94 4.75
N GLY A 334 29.07 0.29 4.08
CA GLY A 334 29.29 -0.58 2.95
C GLY A 334 28.24 -1.68 2.84
N VAL A 335 28.30 -2.42 1.75
CA VAL A 335 27.39 -3.52 1.44
C VAL A 335 28.19 -4.81 1.33
N TYR A 336 27.93 -5.79 2.20
CA TYR A 336 28.59 -7.07 2.09
C TYR A 336 27.85 -8.03 1.17
N VAL A 337 28.60 -8.78 0.38
CA VAL A 337 28.10 -9.77 -0.55
C VAL A 337 27.84 -11.06 0.21
N TRP A 338 26.57 -11.48 0.27
CA TRP A 338 26.17 -12.75 0.88
C TRP A 338 26.33 -13.90 -0.10
N SER A 339 25.90 -13.73 -1.33
CA SER A 339 26.06 -14.71 -2.41
C SER A 339 26.27 -14.02 -3.75
N VAL A 340 26.90 -14.71 -4.68
CA VAL A 340 27.12 -14.27 -6.06
C VAL A 340 26.43 -15.29 -6.97
N GLU A 341 25.64 -14.80 -7.90
CA GLU A 341 24.99 -15.62 -8.90
C GLU A 341 25.98 -16.12 -9.95
N ASN A 342 25.94 -17.41 -10.28
CA ASN A 342 26.85 -17.99 -11.25
C ASN A 342 26.66 -17.39 -12.64
N LEU A 343 27.73 -17.05 -13.31
CA LEU A 343 27.75 -16.43 -14.65
C LEU A 343 27.16 -15.01 -14.69
N SER A 344 26.99 -14.37 -13.56
CA SER A 344 26.60 -12.97 -13.48
C SER A 344 27.78 -12.03 -13.72
N PRO A 345 27.52 -10.74 -13.98
CA PRO A 345 28.58 -9.72 -14.09
C PRO A 345 29.54 -9.72 -12.90
N ALA A 346 29.03 -9.86 -11.68
CA ALA A 346 29.85 -9.92 -10.47
C ALA A 346 30.73 -11.18 -10.40
N ASP A 347 30.22 -12.36 -10.81
CA ASP A 347 30.98 -13.61 -10.88
C ASP A 347 32.13 -13.49 -11.91
N GLU A 348 31.83 -12.97 -13.09
CA GLU A 348 32.83 -12.77 -14.13
C GLU A 348 33.91 -11.74 -13.73
N ALA A 349 33.54 -10.71 -12.98
CA ALA A 349 34.44 -9.72 -12.41
C ALA A 349 35.24 -10.22 -11.20
N GLY A 350 34.91 -11.43 -10.71
CA GLY A 350 35.60 -12.08 -9.61
C GLY A 350 35.23 -11.58 -8.22
N ILE A 351 34.06 -10.96 -8.07
CA ILE A 351 33.44 -10.64 -6.76
C ILE A 351 33.11 -11.97 -6.04
N GLN A 352 33.25 -12.00 -4.74
CA GLN A 352 33.08 -13.21 -3.93
C GLN A 352 32.25 -12.96 -2.69
N GLN A 353 31.72 -14.03 -2.11
CA GLN A 353 31.08 -13.98 -0.81
C GLN A 353 31.99 -13.31 0.23
N TYR A 354 31.44 -12.44 1.05
CA TYR A 354 32.08 -11.62 2.08
C TYR A 354 32.94 -10.46 1.57
N ASP A 355 32.99 -10.19 0.27
CA ASP A 355 33.46 -8.88 -0.20
C ASP A 355 32.54 -7.78 0.34
N VAL A 356 33.11 -6.61 0.60
CA VAL A 356 32.35 -5.45 1.07
C VAL A 356 32.51 -4.32 0.06
N ILE A 357 31.44 -4.05 -0.71
CA ILE A 357 31.38 -2.97 -1.68
C ILE A 357 31.29 -1.65 -0.91
N VAL A 358 32.17 -0.70 -1.23
CA VAL A 358 32.26 0.61 -0.55
C VAL A 358 32.16 1.79 -1.52
N ALA A 359 32.30 1.57 -2.83
CA ALA A 359 32.03 2.59 -3.85
C ALA A 359 31.65 1.95 -5.18
N LEU A 360 30.86 2.69 -5.98
CA LEU A 360 30.56 2.43 -7.38
C LEU A 360 30.94 3.67 -8.19
N ASP A 361 31.83 3.51 -9.20
CA ASP A 361 32.43 4.60 -9.98
C ASP A 361 33.00 5.75 -9.12
N GLY A 362 33.55 5.41 -7.95
CA GLY A 362 34.10 6.37 -7.01
C GLY A 362 33.04 7.11 -6.16
N VAL A 363 31.73 6.84 -6.36
CA VAL A 363 30.66 7.33 -5.49
C VAL A 363 30.58 6.42 -4.27
N PRO A 364 30.71 6.97 -3.03
CA PRO A 364 30.67 6.15 -1.83
C PRO A 364 29.33 5.40 -1.65
N VAL A 365 29.42 4.15 -1.24
CA VAL A 365 28.29 3.28 -0.90
C VAL A 365 28.37 2.95 0.59
N HIS A 366 27.38 3.36 1.39
CA HIS A 366 27.33 3.10 2.83
C HIS A 366 26.40 1.94 3.19
N ASN A 367 25.35 1.74 2.41
CA ASN A 367 24.31 0.74 2.62
C ASN A 367 23.69 0.26 1.30
N THR A 368 22.75 -0.68 1.37
CA THR A 368 22.07 -1.23 0.18
C THR A 368 21.26 -0.19 -0.58
N ILE A 369 20.70 0.81 0.11
CA ILE A 369 19.93 1.89 -0.53
C ILE A 369 20.84 2.73 -1.43
N ASP A 370 22.03 3.16 -0.92
CA ASP A 370 22.99 3.93 -1.70
C ASP A 370 23.39 3.18 -2.97
N LEU A 371 23.70 1.88 -2.84
CA LEU A 371 24.10 1.07 -4.00
C LEU A 371 22.98 0.96 -5.03
N ARG A 372 21.75 0.63 -4.59
CA ARG A 372 20.58 0.52 -5.48
C ARG A 372 20.25 1.86 -6.14
N LYS A 373 20.34 2.96 -5.38
CA LYS A 373 20.09 4.29 -5.93
C LYS A 373 21.05 4.63 -7.04
N ILE A 374 22.37 4.49 -6.83
CA ILE A 374 23.37 4.72 -7.87
C ILE A 374 23.08 3.80 -9.06
N LEU A 375 22.82 2.51 -8.82
CA LEU A 375 22.64 1.52 -9.86
C LEU A 375 21.39 1.77 -10.72
N TYR A 376 20.24 2.10 -10.08
CA TYR A 376 18.95 2.18 -10.77
C TYR A 376 18.60 3.58 -11.27
N GLU A 377 19.17 4.65 -10.66
CA GLU A 377 18.88 6.03 -11.05
C GLU A 377 20.00 6.64 -11.95
N GLU A 378 21.25 6.14 -11.84
CA GLU A 378 22.41 6.78 -12.49
C GLU A 378 23.09 5.88 -13.53
N LYS A 379 22.70 4.60 -13.68
CA LYS A 379 23.34 3.64 -14.57
C LYS A 379 22.37 3.02 -15.56
N GLU A 380 22.95 2.60 -16.71
CA GLU A 380 22.21 1.93 -17.78
C GLU A 380 22.73 0.49 -17.99
N VAL A 381 21.89 -0.38 -18.52
CA VAL A 381 22.28 -1.73 -18.93
C VAL A 381 23.33 -1.65 -20.04
N GLY A 382 24.38 -2.45 -19.92
CA GLY A 382 25.54 -2.44 -20.83
C GLY A 382 26.61 -1.39 -20.47
N GLU A 383 26.40 -0.59 -19.42
CA GLU A 383 27.42 0.32 -18.90
C GLU A 383 28.51 -0.45 -18.15
N VAL A 384 29.77 -0.10 -18.36
CA VAL A 384 30.88 -0.64 -17.58
C VAL A 384 31.08 0.23 -16.35
N VAL A 385 30.96 -0.38 -15.18
CA VAL A 385 31.12 0.29 -13.88
C VAL A 385 32.33 -0.23 -13.13
N THR A 386 32.92 0.63 -12.31
CA THR A 386 34.05 0.31 -11.44
C THR A 386 33.54 0.09 -10.01
N ILE A 387 33.88 -1.05 -9.40
CA ILE A 387 33.52 -1.38 -8.03
C ILE A 387 34.77 -1.36 -7.15
N ASP A 388 34.74 -0.53 -6.11
CA ASP A 388 35.74 -0.56 -5.02
C ASP A 388 35.17 -1.42 -3.88
N TYR A 389 35.93 -2.42 -3.45
CA TYR A 389 35.50 -3.34 -2.41
C TYR A 389 36.66 -3.79 -1.52
N TYR A 390 36.34 -4.20 -0.29
CA TYR A 390 37.29 -4.84 0.62
C TYR A 390 37.13 -6.36 0.56
N ARG A 391 38.28 -7.07 0.51
CA ARG A 391 38.41 -8.52 0.67
C ARG A 391 39.55 -8.81 1.63
N ASP A 392 39.29 -9.57 2.69
CA ASP A 392 40.27 -9.90 3.73
C ASP A 392 41.01 -8.66 4.31
N GLY A 393 40.33 -7.51 4.35
CA GLY A 393 40.85 -6.24 4.85
C GLY A 393 41.67 -5.42 3.87
N GLU A 394 41.85 -5.89 2.63
CA GLU A 394 42.55 -5.17 1.55
C GLU A 394 41.54 -4.52 0.61
N LEU A 395 41.74 -3.22 0.31
CA LEU A 395 40.95 -2.50 -0.69
C LEU A 395 41.34 -2.97 -2.09
N MET A 396 40.36 -3.44 -2.84
CA MET A 396 40.49 -3.92 -4.21
C MET A 396 39.55 -3.15 -5.14
N GLN A 397 39.79 -3.25 -6.44
CA GLN A 397 38.95 -2.65 -7.45
C GLN A 397 38.77 -3.63 -8.61
N THR A 398 37.58 -3.67 -9.20
CA THR A 398 37.29 -4.43 -10.41
C THR A 398 36.34 -3.62 -11.30
N GLU A 399 36.28 -3.99 -12.58
CA GLU A 399 35.31 -3.46 -13.54
C GLU A 399 34.39 -4.57 -13.99
N LEU A 400 33.11 -4.23 -14.20
CA LEU A 400 32.14 -5.15 -14.78
C LEU A 400 31.17 -4.39 -15.69
N GLU A 401 30.61 -5.10 -16.67
CA GLU A 401 29.53 -4.60 -17.52
C GLU A 401 28.18 -4.99 -16.93
N LEU A 402 27.28 -4.02 -16.77
CA LEU A 402 25.94 -4.26 -16.21
C LEU A 402 25.07 -4.97 -17.23
N GLU A 403 24.39 -6.04 -16.80
CA GLU A 403 23.43 -6.78 -17.60
C GLU A 403 21.99 -6.52 -17.18
N ILE A 404 21.04 -7.09 -17.89
CA ILE A 404 19.62 -7.11 -17.50
C ILE A 404 19.43 -8.22 -16.46
N GLN A 405 18.61 -7.97 -15.45
CA GLN A 405 18.27 -8.95 -14.43
C GLN A 405 17.49 -10.13 -15.04
#